data_e1a514b73d384230e2d0181d3a2ab957
#
_entry.id   e1a514b73d384230e2d0181d3a2ab957
#
_cell.length_a   1.000
_cell.length_b   1.000
_cell.length_c   1.000
_cell.angle_alpha   90.00
_cell.angle_beta   90.00
_cell.angle_gamma   90.00
#
_symmetry.space_group_name_H-M   'P 1'
#
loop_
_entity.id
_entity.type
_entity.pdbx_description
1 polymer ?
#
loop_
_entity_poly.entity_id
_entity_poly.type
_entity_poly.pdbx_seq_one_letter_code
_entity_poly.pdbx_strand_id
1 'polypeptide(L)' 'MTAKELAEKLLEHPEHTVYVDCAGRDVPLHSDDITVNDFIGIIYLGY' A
#
# COMPACT_ATOMS: atom_id res chain seq x y z
N MET A 1 9.97 0.32 5.21
CA MET A 1 8.72 0.81 5.86
C MET A 1 8.36 -0.07 7.02
N THR A 2 8.03 0.52 8.14
CA THR A 2 7.59 -0.23 9.32
C THR A 2 6.09 -0.49 9.26
N ALA A 3 5.63 -1.42 10.10
CA ALA A 3 4.20 -1.69 10.21
C ALA A 3 3.40 -0.45 10.61
N LYS A 4 3.98 0.37 11.50
CA LYS A 4 3.34 1.61 11.94
C LYS A 4 3.18 2.59 10.79
N GLU A 5 4.22 2.75 9.97
CA GLU A 5 4.19 3.64 8.82
C GLU A 5 3.14 3.19 7.80
N LEU A 6 3.07 1.89 7.55
CA LEU A 6 2.07 1.33 6.64
C LEU A 6 0.66 1.52 7.19
N ALA A 7 0.47 1.27 8.48
CA ALA A 7 -0.84 1.44 9.11
C ALA A 7 -1.33 2.89 9.01
N GLU A 8 -0.44 3.85 9.26
CA GLU A 8 -0.79 5.26 9.16
C GLU A 8 -1.18 5.63 7.74
N LYS A 9 -0.45 5.10 6.75
CA LYS A 9 -0.74 5.33 5.34
C LYS A 9 -2.11 4.80 4.96
N LEU A 10 -2.42 3.58 5.39
CA LEU A 10 -3.70 2.95 5.09
C LEU A 10 -4.87 3.63 5.79
N LEU A 11 -4.65 4.13 7.00
CA LEU A 11 -5.70 4.82 7.75
C LEU A 11 -6.08 6.17 7.16
N GLU A 12 -5.25 6.74 6.31
CA GLU A 12 -5.60 7.96 5.57
C GLU A 12 -6.70 7.68 4.55
N HIS A 13 -6.87 6.41 4.16
CA HIS A 13 -7.85 6.00 3.14
C HIS A 13 -8.60 4.76 3.61
N PRO A 14 -9.40 4.86 4.70
CA PRO A 14 -9.97 3.68 5.35
C PRO A 14 -10.99 2.92 4.50
N GLU A 15 -11.57 3.57 3.51
CA GLU A 15 -12.59 2.94 2.67
C GLU A 15 -12.03 2.37 1.36
N HIS A 16 -10.73 2.59 1.11
CA HIS A 16 -10.11 2.09 -0.11
C HIS A 16 -9.85 0.58 -0.03
N THR A 17 -10.04 -0.10 -1.15
CA THR A 17 -9.69 -1.51 -1.26
C THR A 17 -8.19 -1.65 -1.50
N VAL A 18 -7.55 -2.57 -0.79
CA VAL A 18 -6.11 -2.78 -0.89
C VAL A 18 -5.83 -3.94 -1.84
N TYR A 19 -4.98 -3.68 -2.83
CA TYR A 19 -4.47 -4.70 -3.73
C TYR A 19 -2.97 -4.87 -3.50
N VAL A 20 -2.50 -6.09 -3.62
CA VAL A 20 -1.09 -6.42 -3.46
C VAL A 20 -0.59 -7.09 -4.73
N ASP A 21 0.50 -6.57 -5.26
CA ASP A 21 1.21 -7.20 -6.36
C ASP A 21 2.66 -7.38 -5.93
N CYS A 22 2.99 -8.56 -5.49
CA CYS A 22 4.35 -8.87 -5.09
C CYS A 22 4.84 -10.07 -5.87
N ALA A 23 6.12 -10.07 -6.19
CA ALA A 23 6.74 -11.12 -6.99
C ALA A 23 7.11 -12.36 -6.17
N GLY A 24 6.48 -12.55 -5.02
CA GLY A 24 6.76 -13.68 -4.14
C GLY A 24 8.09 -13.59 -3.42
N ARG A 25 8.62 -12.38 -3.25
CA ARG A 25 9.88 -12.14 -2.58
C ARG A 25 9.67 -11.54 -1.20
N ASP A 26 10.53 -11.90 -0.29
CA ASP A 26 10.57 -11.31 1.05
C ASP A 26 11.44 -10.05 1.00
N VAL A 27 10.89 -8.99 0.45
CA VAL A 27 11.59 -7.72 0.26
C VAL A 27 10.87 -6.63 1.06
N PRO A 28 11.61 -5.78 1.78
CA PRO A 28 10.99 -4.68 2.50
C PRO A 28 10.22 -3.76 1.58
N LEU A 29 9.01 -3.39 1.99
CA LEU A 29 8.18 -2.45 1.27
C LEU A 29 8.69 -1.03 1.53
N HIS A 30 8.77 -0.23 0.49
CA HIS A 30 9.13 1.18 0.58
C HIS A 30 7.91 2.05 0.28
N SER A 31 7.95 3.30 0.72
CA SER A 31 6.84 4.23 0.49
C SER A 31 6.54 4.44 -1.00
N ASP A 32 7.56 4.30 -1.85
CA ASP A 32 7.40 4.42 -3.29
C ASP A 32 6.62 3.25 -3.91
N ASP A 33 6.51 2.15 -3.18
CA ASP A 33 5.77 0.97 -3.63
C ASP A 33 4.28 1.06 -3.34
N ILE A 34 3.85 2.15 -2.71
CA ILE A 34 2.45 2.37 -2.38
C ILE A 34 1.86 3.37 -3.37
N THR A 35 0.85 2.93 -4.10
CA THR A 35 0.14 3.78 -5.03
C THR A 35 -1.29 3.93 -4.55
N VAL A 36 -1.73 5.18 -4.38
CA VAL A 36 -3.10 5.48 -3.98
C VAL A 36 -3.83 6.07 -5.18
N ASN A 37 -4.97 5.48 -5.51
CA ASN A 37 -5.82 5.99 -6.56
C ASN A 37 -7.18 6.35 -5.97
N ASP A 38 -7.36 7.63 -5.68
CA ASP A 38 -8.60 8.14 -5.07
C ASP A 38 -9.77 8.11 -6.03
N PHE A 39 -9.50 8.13 -7.33
CA PHE A 39 -10.55 8.16 -8.34
C PHE A 39 -11.36 6.87 -8.33
N ILE A 40 -10.69 5.73 -8.18
CA ILE A 40 -11.36 4.43 -8.14
C ILE A 40 -11.36 3.79 -6.75
N GLY A 41 -10.81 4.48 -5.77
CA GLY A 41 -10.84 4.05 -4.38
C GLY A 41 -10.00 2.82 -4.06
N ILE A 42 -8.78 2.78 -4.57
CA ILE A 42 -7.88 1.66 -4.30
C ILE A 42 -6.53 2.12 -3.78
N ILE A 43 -5.89 1.23 -3.04
CA ILE A 43 -4.49 1.36 -2.64
C ILE A 43 -3.78 0.12 -3.20
N TYR A 44 -2.70 0.35 -3.92
CA TYR A 44 -1.96 -0.72 -4.56
C TYR A 44 -0.57 -0.82 -3.95
N LEU A 45 -0.24 -2.00 -3.43
CA LEU A 45 1.06 -2.29 -2.83
C LEU A 45 1.84 -3.21 -3.77
N GLY A 46 3.00 -2.75 -4.21
CA GLY A 46 3.81 -3.58 -5.08
C GLY A 46 4.92 -2.82 -5.79
N TYR A 47 5.77 -3.56 -6.47
CA TYR A 47 6.85 -3.00 -7.27
C TYR A 47 6.99 -3.70 -8.61
#